data_c955b450e6dc14f52c564cb50a72de9b
#
_entry.id   c955b450e6dc14f52c564cb50a72de9b
#
_cell.length_a   1.000
_cell.length_b   1.000
_cell.length_c   1.000
_cell.angle_alpha   90.00
_cell.angle_beta   90.00
_cell.angle_gamma   90.00
#
_symmetry.space_group_name_H-M   'P 1'
#
loop_
_entity.id
_entity.type
_entity.pdbx_description
1 polymer ?
#
loop_
_entity_poly.entity_id
_entity_poly.type
_entity_poly.pdbx_seq_one_letter_code
_entity_poly.pdbx_strand_id
1 'polypeptide(L)'
;LGGSGGMGRFAVHSLIKHPQVESILVGDLNESAAKKFASNLSEKTSGIGIDVTDKEALERAMNGVDVVINTTGPFFKLAVPILEAAIETKTHYLDICDDWEPTEKMFLLNDKAKAAGITAIIGLGASPGITNMLGLIAMKELDQVSKVYTGWDMSSAQPEEESSQTGVNAAMVHGIEQIIGKVKVFSSGAYKMVRPLEEVTVDYPKLGTYKANIFGHPEA
;
A
#
# COMPACT_ATOMS: atom_id res chain seq x y z
N LEU A 1 0.46 2.42 11.36
CA LEU A 1 1.90 2.14 11.41
C LEU A 1 2.61 2.91 10.29
N GLY A 2 3.86 3.37 10.52
CA GLY A 2 4.53 4.30 9.61
C GLY A 2 3.86 5.69 9.56
N GLY A 3 3.12 6.03 10.60
CA GLY A 3 2.17 7.12 10.59
C GLY A 3 2.79 8.53 10.56
N SER A 4 4.09 8.69 10.87
CA SER A 4 4.81 9.95 10.70
C SER A 4 5.55 10.07 9.38
N GLY A 5 5.55 9.02 8.55
CA GLY A 5 6.07 9.02 7.18
C GLY A 5 5.13 9.72 6.18
N GLY A 6 5.58 9.89 4.94
CA GLY A 6 4.82 10.60 3.90
C GLY A 6 3.37 10.13 3.78
N MET A 7 3.16 8.86 3.42
CA MET A 7 1.80 8.32 3.23
C MET A 7 1.01 8.22 4.53
N GLY A 8 1.68 7.89 5.65
CA GLY A 8 1.05 7.82 6.96
C GLY A 8 0.43 9.15 7.39
N ARG A 9 1.12 10.25 7.17
CA ARG A 9 0.61 11.59 7.47
C ARG A 9 -0.67 11.91 6.71
N PHE A 10 -0.75 11.59 5.41
CA PHE A 10 -1.98 11.76 4.62
C PHE A 10 -3.13 10.95 5.18
N ALA A 11 -2.88 9.69 5.54
CA ALA A 11 -3.90 8.83 6.15
C ALA A 11 -4.41 9.44 7.46
N VAL A 12 -3.52 9.84 8.36
CA VAL A 12 -3.90 10.46 9.65
C VAL A 12 -4.68 11.77 9.44
N HIS A 13 -4.22 12.67 8.55
CA HIS A 13 -4.93 13.91 8.23
C HIS A 13 -6.35 13.69 7.67
N SER A 14 -6.56 12.59 6.95
CA SER A 14 -7.88 12.23 6.45
C SER A 14 -8.76 11.67 7.56
N LEU A 15 -8.22 10.79 8.38
CA LEU A 15 -8.95 10.10 9.44
C LEU A 15 -9.42 11.02 10.56
N ILE A 16 -8.63 12.01 10.98
CA ILE A 16 -9.02 12.93 12.04
C ILE A 16 -10.31 13.72 11.73
N LYS A 17 -10.63 13.85 10.44
CA LYS A 17 -11.85 14.55 9.97
C LYS A 17 -13.08 13.65 10.00
N HIS A 18 -12.90 12.34 10.14
CA HIS A 18 -14.01 11.41 10.11
C HIS A 18 -14.71 11.34 11.46
N PRO A 19 -16.03 11.53 11.51
CA PRO A 19 -16.76 11.64 12.79
C PRO A 19 -16.78 10.34 13.60
N GLN A 20 -16.64 9.17 12.94
CA GLN A 20 -16.60 7.87 13.60
C GLN A 20 -15.22 7.50 14.14
N VAL A 21 -14.18 8.28 13.85
CA VAL A 21 -12.85 8.05 14.40
C VAL A 21 -12.74 8.77 15.74
N GLU A 22 -12.64 8.01 16.80
CA GLU A 22 -12.55 8.51 18.17
C GLU A 22 -11.10 8.81 18.57
N SER A 23 -10.18 7.92 18.21
CA SER A 23 -8.76 8.07 18.54
C SER A 23 -7.86 7.48 17.44
N ILE A 24 -6.65 8.01 17.31
CA ILE A 24 -5.63 7.54 16.39
C ILE A 24 -4.30 7.40 17.13
N LEU A 25 -3.77 6.20 17.15
CA LEU A 25 -2.42 5.91 17.63
C LEU A 25 -1.44 5.93 16.45
N VAL A 26 -0.60 6.94 16.39
CA VAL A 26 0.44 7.10 15.37
C VAL A 26 1.68 6.31 15.78
N GLY A 27 1.88 5.13 15.20
CA GLY A 27 3.05 4.29 15.45
C GLY A 27 4.13 4.51 14.38
N ASP A 28 5.37 4.71 14.82
CA ASP A 28 6.52 4.86 13.92
C ASP A 28 7.81 4.40 14.62
N LEU A 29 8.81 3.97 13.85
CA LEU A 29 10.12 3.62 14.41
C LEU A 29 10.78 4.82 15.09
N ASN A 30 10.57 6.02 14.54
CA ASN A 30 11.00 7.27 15.12
C ASN A 30 9.94 7.81 16.09
N GLU A 31 10.05 7.42 17.36
CA GLU A 31 9.14 7.84 18.43
C GLU A 31 8.99 9.36 18.54
N SER A 32 10.09 10.09 18.45
CA SER A 32 10.08 11.56 18.54
C SER A 32 9.27 12.18 17.41
N ALA A 33 9.43 11.67 16.17
CA ALA A 33 8.67 12.13 15.01
C ALA A 33 7.18 11.80 15.17
N ALA A 34 6.85 10.57 15.60
CA ALA A 34 5.47 10.15 15.83
C ALA A 34 4.77 11.02 16.89
N LYS A 35 5.41 11.23 18.04
CA LYS A 35 4.89 12.07 19.13
C LYS A 35 4.72 13.53 18.70
N LYS A 36 5.74 14.11 18.07
CA LYS A 36 5.69 15.49 17.57
C LYS A 36 4.58 15.68 16.53
N PHE A 37 4.44 14.74 15.60
CA PHE A 37 3.41 14.82 14.58
C PHE A 37 2.02 14.71 15.22
N ALA A 38 1.78 13.70 16.06
CA ALA A 38 0.49 13.49 16.69
C ALA A 38 0.06 14.67 17.59
N SER A 39 0.95 15.19 18.44
CA SER A 39 0.64 16.28 19.37
C SER A 39 0.25 17.60 18.69
N ASN A 40 0.67 17.80 17.45
CA ASN A 40 0.38 19.02 16.69
C ASN A 40 -0.89 18.95 15.84
N LEU A 41 -1.58 17.78 15.82
CA LEU A 41 -2.70 17.56 14.92
C LEU A 41 -4.06 17.69 15.59
N SER A 42 -4.30 16.93 16.64
CA SER A 42 -5.62 16.81 17.25
C SER A 42 -5.52 16.17 18.63
N GLU A 43 -6.47 16.47 19.51
CA GLU A 43 -6.62 15.79 20.79
C GLU A 43 -6.94 14.29 20.64
N LYS A 44 -7.43 13.88 19.46
CA LYS A 44 -7.69 12.47 19.11
C LYS A 44 -6.41 11.69 18.78
N THR A 45 -5.28 12.36 18.62
CA THR A 45 -4.04 11.73 18.14
C THR A 45 -3.00 11.60 19.23
N SER A 46 -2.38 10.43 19.31
CA SER A 46 -1.24 10.17 20.18
C SER A 46 -0.14 9.44 19.38
N GLY A 47 1.12 9.57 19.82
CA GLY A 47 2.25 8.98 19.11
C GLY A 47 3.02 7.99 19.98
N ILE A 48 3.44 6.88 19.38
CA ILE A 48 4.32 5.88 20.01
C ILE A 48 5.50 5.53 19.13
N GLY A 49 6.62 5.15 19.77
CA GLY A 49 7.70 4.44 19.11
C GLY A 49 7.38 2.96 19.00
N ILE A 50 7.51 2.41 17.78
CA ILE A 50 7.28 0.99 17.57
C ILE A 50 8.19 0.47 16.45
N ASP A 51 8.93 -0.57 16.77
CA ASP A 51 9.61 -1.39 15.77
C ASP A 51 8.65 -2.52 15.35
N VAL A 52 8.16 -2.47 14.12
CA VAL A 52 7.21 -3.45 13.58
C VAL A 52 7.85 -4.83 13.36
N THR A 53 9.16 -4.97 13.50
CA THR A 53 9.87 -6.25 13.47
C THR A 53 9.87 -6.96 14.84
N ASP A 54 9.58 -6.23 15.92
CA ASP A 54 9.31 -6.80 17.25
C ASP A 54 7.83 -7.22 17.32
N LYS A 55 7.59 -8.51 17.11
CA LYS A 55 6.24 -9.09 17.10
C LYS A 55 5.47 -8.80 18.38
N GLU A 56 6.09 -8.93 19.55
CA GLU A 56 5.42 -8.71 20.83
C GLU A 56 5.04 -7.23 21.03
N ALA A 57 5.93 -6.31 20.64
CA ALA A 57 5.64 -4.88 20.69
C ALA A 57 4.49 -4.52 19.74
N LEU A 58 4.49 -5.11 18.54
CA LEU A 58 3.46 -4.91 17.53
C LEU A 58 2.09 -5.40 18.01
N GLU A 59 2.01 -6.62 18.55
CA GLU A 59 0.77 -7.18 19.11
C GLU A 59 0.27 -6.37 20.31
N ARG A 60 1.16 -5.93 21.19
CA ARG A 60 0.78 -5.04 22.32
C ARG A 60 0.19 -3.72 21.81
N ALA A 61 0.76 -3.13 20.77
CA ALA A 61 0.28 -1.87 20.21
C ALA A 61 -1.07 -2.01 19.48
N MET A 62 -1.36 -3.19 18.93
CA MET A 62 -2.64 -3.50 18.26
C MET A 62 -3.74 -3.93 19.23
N ASN A 63 -3.39 -4.32 20.47
CA ASN A 63 -4.39 -4.79 21.41
C ASN A 63 -5.37 -3.67 21.80
N GLY A 64 -6.66 -3.90 21.56
CA GLY A 64 -7.71 -2.90 21.81
C GLY A 64 -7.85 -1.84 20.69
N VAL A 65 -7.19 -2.03 19.55
CA VAL A 65 -7.36 -1.20 18.36
C VAL A 65 -8.34 -1.88 17.40
N ASP A 66 -9.31 -1.15 16.90
CA ASP A 66 -10.31 -1.69 15.96
C ASP A 66 -9.69 -1.98 14.58
N VAL A 67 -8.86 -1.05 14.09
CA VAL A 67 -8.27 -1.10 12.73
C VAL A 67 -6.83 -0.65 12.76
N VAL A 68 -5.94 -1.43 12.18
CA VAL A 68 -4.58 -1.01 11.87
C VAL A 68 -4.45 -0.63 10.40
N ILE A 69 -3.87 0.54 10.15
CA ILE A 69 -3.51 1.00 8.81
C ILE A 69 -1.99 0.93 8.70
N ASN A 70 -1.51 0.10 7.77
CA ASN A 70 -0.09 -0.10 7.55
C ASN A 70 0.40 0.71 6.35
N THR A 71 1.20 1.73 6.62
CA THR A 71 1.94 2.50 5.62
C THR A 71 3.45 2.33 5.77
N THR A 72 3.87 1.23 6.45
CA THR A 72 5.27 0.95 6.76
C THR A 72 5.92 0.19 5.62
N GLY A 73 6.85 0.82 4.94
CA GLY A 73 7.66 0.18 3.91
C GLY A 73 9.04 -0.28 4.44
N PRO A 74 9.75 -1.16 3.73
CA PRO A 74 9.34 -1.78 2.46
C PRO A 74 8.36 -2.95 2.66
N PHE A 75 7.31 -3.00 1.85
CA PHE A 75 6.21 -3.97 2.01
C PHE A 75 6.66 -5.41 1.80
N PHE A 76 7.58 -5.67 0.89
CA PHE A 76 8.10 -7.02 0.64
C PHE A 76 8.74 -7.68 1.88
N LYS A 77 9.10 -6.90 2.91
CA LYS A 77 9.61 -7.41 4.20
C LYS A 77 8.56 -7.37 5.31
N LEU A 78 7.76 -6.32 5.35
CA LEU A 78 7.00 -5.96 6.55
C LEU A 78 5.49 -6.24 6.44
N ALA A 79 4.91 -6.28 5.24
CA ALA A 79 3.46 -6.40 5.08
C ALA A 79 2.90 -7.70 5.68
N VAL A 80 3.49 -8.84 5.34
CA VAL A 80 3.02 -10.16 5.81
C VAL A 80 3.09 -10.30 7.34
N PRO A 81 4.22 -10.01 8.01
CA PRO A 81 4.29 -10.08 9.49
C PRO A 81 3.30 -9.16 10.19
N ILE A 82 3.05 -7.96 9.63
CA ILE A 82 2.10 -7.02 10.23
C ILE A 82 0.65 -7.54 10.09
N LEU A 83 0.29 -8.12 8.94
CA LEU A 83 -1.02 -8.77 8.76
C LEU A 83 -1.17 -9.97 9.69
N GLU A 84 -0.14 -10.79 9.87
CA GLU A 84 -0.17 -11.91 10.82
C GLU A 84 -0.43 -11.43 12.25
N ALA A 85 0.23 -10.36 12.70
CA ALA A 85 -0.02 -9.76 14.00
C ALA A 85 -1.45 -9.22 14.13
N ALA A 86 -2.01 -8.60 13.07
CA ALA A 86 -3.39 -8.14 13.06
C ALA A 86 -4.39 -9.31 13.16
N ILE A 87 -4.10 -10.45 12.54
CA ILE A 87 -4.90 -11.67 12.67
C ILE A 87 -4.86 -12.19 14.11
N GLU A 88 -3.68 -12.28 14.72
CA GLU A 88 -3.51 -12.78 16.11
C GLU A 88 -4.21 -11.89 17.13
N THR A 89 -4.17 -10.56 16.93
CA THR A 89 -4.82 -9.58 17.81
C THR A 89 -6.29 -9.34 17.48
N LYS A 90 -6.80 -9.98 16.42
CA LYS A 90 -8.17 -9.80 15.90
C LYS A 90 -8.48 -8.34 15.52
N THR A 91 -7.50 -7.64 15.02
CA THR A 91 -7.58 -6.25 14.57
C THR A 91 -7.84 -6.20 13.07
N HIS A 92 -8.79 -5.41 12.61
CA HIS A 92 -8.98 -5.20 11.17
C HIS A 92 -7.73 -4.59 10.54
N TYR A 93 -7.46 -4.91 9.27
CA TYR A 93 -6.21 -4.52 8.62
C TYR A 93 -6.45 -3.80 7.29
N LEU A 94 -5.72 -2.71 7.09
CA LEU A 94 -5.64 -2.00 5.81
C LEU A 94 -4.18 -1.72 5.49
N ASP A 95 -3.78 -1.84 4.21
CA ASP A 95 -2.48 -1.37 3.76
C ASP A 95 -2.55 -0.72 2.37
N ILE A 96 -1.43 -0.15 1.97
CA ILE A 96 -1.20 0.43 0.64
C ILE A 96 -0.11 -0.35 -0.09
N CYS A 97 0.03 -1.65 0.19
CA CYS A 97 1.05 -2.52 -0.40
C CYS A 97 0.92 -2.55 -1.93
N ASP A 98 2.00 -2.25 -2.61
CA ASP A 98 2.13 -2.22 -4.06
C ASP A 98 3.19 -3.19 -4.59
N ASP A 99 3.62 -4.13 -3.74
CA ASP A 99 4.47 -5.26 -4.12
C ASP A 99 3.62 -6.51 -4.43
N TRP A 100 3.83 -7.13 -5.57
CA TRP A 100 3.05 -8.31 -6.00
C TRP A 100 3.33 -9.55 -5.14
N GLU A 101 4.59 -9.77 -4.75
CA GLU A 101 5.00 -10.97 -4.01
C GLU A 101 4.42 -11.04 -2.59
N PRO A 102 4.50 -10.00 -1.74
CA PRO A 102 3.82 -10.02 -0.45
C PRO A 102 2.30 -10.02 -0.59
N THR A 103 1.74 -9.39 -1.61
CA THR A 103 0.29 -9.43 -1.88
C THR A 103 -0.19 -10.86 -2.07
N GLU A 104 0.50 -11.68 -2.87
CA GLU A 104 0.16 -13.10 -3.02
C GLU A 104 0.26 -13.88 -1.69
N LYS A 105 1.31 -13.63 -0.92
CA LYS A 105 1.49 -14.26 0.39
C LYS A 105 0.38 -13.87 1.37
N MET A 106 -0.03 -12.61 1.37
CA MET A 106 -1.13 -12.13 2.20
C MET A 106 -2.48 -12.76 1.81
N PHE A 107 -2.75 -13.02 0.53
CA PHE A 107 -3.94 -13.75 0.12
C PHE A 107 -4.00 -15.18 0.67
N LEU A 108 -2.86 -15.84 0.90
CA LEU A 108 -2.83 -17.16 1.53
C LEU A 108 -3.28 -17.13 3.01
N LEU A 109 -3.31 -15.97 3.64
CA LEU A 109 -3.79 -15.78 5.01
C LEU A 109 -5.32 -15.58 5.11
N ASN A 110 -6.05 -15.58 3.97
CA ASN A 110 -7.48 -15.33 3.92
C ASN A 110 -8.30 -16.18 4.91
N ASP A 111 -8.03 -17.48 4.98
CA ASP A 111 -8.78 -18.37 5.86
C ASP A 111 -8.46 -18.13 7.34
N LYS A 112 -7.23 -17.76 7.66
CA LYS A 112 -6.85 -17.36 9.01
C LYS A 112 -7.54 -16.05 9.41
N ALA A 113 -7.57 -15.05 8.51
CA ALA A 113 -8.25 -13.79 8.74
C ALA A 113 -9.76 -13.99 8.96
N LYS A 114 -10.41 -14.83 8.15
CA LYS A 114 -11.81 -15.22 8.33
C LYS A 114 -12.06 -15.92 9.67
N ALA A 115 -11.20 -16.85 10.05
CA ALA A 115 -11.31 -17.55 11.33
C ALA A 115 -11.14 -16.61 12.53
N ALA A 116 -10.29 -15.58 12.40
CA ALA A 116 -10.12 -14.53 13.40
C ALA A 116 -11.26 -13.51 13.42
N GLY A 117 -12.14 -13.51 12.42
CA GLY A 117 -13.28 -12.57 12.31
C GLY A 117 -12.88 -11.17 11.88
N ILE A 118 -11.73 -11.00 11.23
CA ILE A 118 -11.26 -9.70 10.77
C ILE A 118 -11.54 -9.49 9.27
N THR A 119 -11.58 -8.21 8.88
CA THR A 119 -11.50 -7.78 7.49
C THR A 119 -10.08 -7.28 7.22
N ALA A 120 -9.45 -7.80 6.19
CA ALA A 120 -8.16 -7.31 5.68
C ALA A 120 -8.34 -6.79 4.26
N ILE A 121 -7.95 -5.53 4.01
CA ILE A 121 -7.96 -4.92 2.69
C ILE A 121 -6.51 -4.58 2.33
N ILE A 122 -6.02 -5.20 1.28
CA ILE A 122 -4.64 -5.10 0.82
C ILE A 122 -4.59 -4.18 -0.41
N GLY A 123 -3.59 -3.32 -0.48
CA GLY A 123 -3.39 -2.45 -1.62
C GLY A 123 -4.47 -1.38 -1.77
N LEU A 124 -4.89 -0.75 -0.69
CA LEU A 124 -5.90 0.31 -0.68
C LEU A 124 -5.28 1.68 -1.01
N GLY A 125 -4.75 1.82 -2.21
CA GLY A 125 -4.07 3.02 -2.70
C GLY A 125 -4.67 3.55 -4.00
N ALA A 126 -3.88 4.37 -4.70
CA ALA A 126 -4.22 4.80 -6.05
C ALA A 126 -3.98 3.66 -7.05
N SER A 127 -2.83 2.98 -6.93
CA SER A 127 -2.39 1.81 -7.68
C SER A 127 -1.50 0.96 -6.76
N PRO A 128 -1.93 -0.23 -6.37
CA PRO A 128 -3.26 -0.84 -6.53
C PRO A 128 -4.35 -0.10 -5.76
N GLY A 129 -5.61 -0.44 -6.05
CA GLY A 129 -6.79 0.11 -5.39
C GLY A 129 -7.71 0.83 -6.37
N ILE A 130 -7.59 2.14 -6.54
CA ILE A 130 -8.45 2.92 -7.44
C ILE A 130 -8.33 2.43 -8.89
N THR A 131 -7.12 2.14 -9.37
CA THR A 131 -6.88 1.59 -10.72
C THR A 131 -7.63 0.28 -10.95
N ASN A 132 -7.64 -0.63 -9.98
CA ASN A 132 -8.38 -1.88 -10.04
C ASN A 132 -9.91 -1.64 -10.13
N MET A 133 -10.43 -0.71 -9.34
CA MET A 133 -11.86 -0.37 -9.36
C MET A 133 -12.27 0.27 -10.67
N LEU A 134 -11.47 1.19 -11.20
CA LEU A 134 -11.70 1.80 -12.51
C LEU A 134 -11.64 0.77 -13.63
N GLY A 135 -10.67 -0.16 -13.59
CA GLY A 135 -10.60 -1.28 -14.52
C GLY A 135 -11.85 -2.15 -14.48
N LEU A 136 -12.31 -2.53 -13.30
CA LEU A 136 -13.55 -3.31 -13.13
C LEU A 136 -14.79 -2.58 -13.65
N ILE A 137 -14.92 -1.29 -13.39
CA ILE A 137 -16.03 -0.48 -13.90
C ILE A 137 -15.98 -0.44 -15.44
N ALA A 138 -14.82 -0.14 -16.01
CA ALA A 138 -14.67 -0.09 -17.47
C ALA A 138 -14.96 -1.44 -18.14
N MET A 139 -14.53 -2.56 -17.54
CA MET A 139 -14.82 -3.89 -18.08
C MET A 139 -16.31 -4.22 -18.11
N LYS A 140 -17.11 -3.73 -17.13
CA LYS A 140 -18.54 -3.96 -17.09
C LYS A 140 -19.32 -3.26 -18.20
N GLU A 141 -18.75 -2.24 -18.82
CA GLU A 141 -19.34 -1.50 -19.95
C GLU A 141 -19.03 -2.14 -21.31
N LEU A 142 -18.32 -3.27 -21.34
CA LEU A 142 -17.86 -3.93 -22.55
C LEU A 142 -18.40 -5.36 -22.64
N ASP A 143 -18.85 -5.79 -23.83
CA ASP A 143 -19.31 -7.17 -24.06
C ASP A 143 -18.16 -8.19 -23.99
N GLN A 144 -16.96 -7.79 -24.43
CA GLN A 144 -15.75 -8.60 -24.39
C GLN A 144 -14.53 -7.74 -24.07
N VAL A 145 -13.70 -8.24 -23.17
CA VAL A 145 -12.45 -7.58 -22.77
C VAL A 145 -11.29 -8.45 -23.21
N SER A 146 -10.47 -7.95 -24.12
CA SER A 146 -9.27 -8.65 -24.60
C SER A 146 -8.00 -8.19 -23.89
N LYS A 147 -7.97 -6.96 -23.39
CA LYS A 147 -6.81 -6.36 -22.71
C LYS A 147 -7.26 -5.36 -21.67
N VAL A 148 -6.57 -5.32 -20.54
CA VAL A 148 -6.68 -4.28 -19.53
C VAL A 148 -5.28 -3.74 -19.27
N TYR A 149 -5.13 -2.43 -19.34
CA TYR A 149 -3.91 -1.73 -18.95
C TYR A 149 -4.25 -0.81 -17.77
N THR A 150 -3.55 -0.97 -16.68
CA THR A 150 -3.48 0.03 -15.62
C THR A 150 -2.18 0.80 -15.79
N GLY A 151 -2.23 2.10 -15.73
CA GLY A 151 -1.04 2.92 -15.97
C GLY A 151 -1.17 4.29 -15.32
N TRP A 152 -0.04 4.91 -15.07
CA TRP A 152 0.06 6.23 -14.46
C TRP A 152 1.27 6.98 -15.03
N ASP A 153 1.14 8.29 -15.08
CA ASP A 153 2.19 9.17 -15.55
C ASP A 153 3.05 9.64 -14.38
N MET A 154 4.28 9.17 -14.34
CA MET A 154 5.26 9.59 -13.34
C MET A 154 5.89 10.95 -13.65
N SER A 155 5.79 11.45 -14.88
CA SER A 155 6.43 12.69 -15.29
C SER A 155 5.79 13.92 -14.65
N SER A 156 4.55 13.82 -14.23
CA SER A 156 3.79 14.87 -13.56
C SER A 156 3.99 14.90 -12.03
N ALA A 157 4.66 13.89 -11.47
CA ALA A 157 4.93 13.84 -10.03
C ALA A 157 5.87 14.98 -9.61
N GLN A 158 5.42 15.79 -8.67
CA GLN A 158 6.24 16.84 -8.06
C GLN A 158 6.60 16.43 -6.63
N PRO A 159 7.89 16.52 -6.24
CA PRO A 159 8.28 16.29 -4.86
C PRO A 159 7.61 17.30 -3.93
N GLU A 160 7.15 16.85 -2.78
CA GLU A 160 6.71 17.77 -1.74
C GLU A 160 7.89 18.60 -1.20
N GLU A 161 7.66 19.89 -0.98
CA GLU A 161 8.70 20.81 -0.48
C GLU A 161 9.27 20.39 0.90
N GLU A 162 8.51 19.65 1.70
CA GLU A 162 8.93 19.16 3.02
C GLU A 162 9.74 17.87 3.02
N SER A 163 9.98 17.24 1.88
CA SER A 163 10.79 16.02 1.79
C SER A 163 12.29 16.31 1.87
N SER A 164 12.74 16.96 2.92
CA SER A 164 14.16 17.16 3.23
C SER A 164 14.89 15.89 3.68
N GLN A 165 14.33 14.72 3.45
CA GLN A 165 15.02 13.46 3.72
C GLN A 165 16.11 13.23 2.66
N THR A 166 17.32 13.64 3.00
CA THR A 166 18.51 13.29 2.25
C THR A 166 18.87 11.84 2.56
N GLY A 167 18.67 10.93 1.59
CA GLY A 167 19.07 9.53 1.75
C GLY A 167 18.11 8.55 1.07
N VAL A 168 18.48 7.28 1.07
CA VAL A 168 17.67 6.19 0.55
C VAL A 168 16.50 5.96 1.51
N ASN A 169 15.29 6.23 1.06
CA ASN A 169 14.06 5.97 1.81
C ASN A 169 13.36 4.69 1.32
N ALA A 170 12.32 4.25 2.05
CA ALA A 170 11.59 3.04 1.71
C ALA A 170 10.96 3.08 0.30
N ALA A 171 10.50 4.25 -0.16
CA ALA A 171 9.93 4.40 -1.48
C ALA A 171 10.97 4.23 -2.60
N MET A 172 12.20 4.71 -2.39
CA MET A 172 13.30 4.48 -3.34
C MET A 172 13.70 3.00 -3.42
N VAL A 173 13.81 2.33 -2.26
CA VAL A 173 14.10 0.88 -2.22
C VAL A 173 13.03 0.12 -2.97
N HIS A 174 11.76 0.41 -2.70
CA HIS A 174 10.62 -0.19 -3.35
C HIS A 174 10.62 0.05 -4.87
N GLY A 175 10.78 1.31 -5.31
CA GLY A 175 10.84 1.63 -6.74
C GLY A 175 11.97 0.91 -7.49
N ILE A 176 13.11 0.66 -6.83
CA ILE A 176 14.20 -0.14 -7.41
C ILE A 176 13.77 -1.60 -7.55
N GLU A 177 13.14 -2.21 -6.53
CA GLU A 177 12.68 -3.60 -6.58
C GLU A 177 11.68 -3.84 -7.72
N GLN A 178 10.85 -2.86 -8.05
CA GLN A 178 9.87 -2.96 -9.14
C GLN A 178 10.48 -2.94 -10.55
N ILE A 179 11.73 -2.53 -10.69
CA ILE A 179 12.42 -2.40 -11.98
C ILE A 179 13.66 -3.29 -12.12
N ILE A 180 13.93 -4.17 -11.17
CA ILE A 180 15.03 -5.14 -11.23
C ILE A 180 14.51 -6.58 -11.41
N GLY A 181 15.38 -7.46 -11.89
CA GLY A 181 15.07 -8.88 -12.03
C GLY A 181 14.02 -9.18 -13.10
N LYS A 182 12.94 -9.82 -12.70
CA LYS A 182 11.77 -10.13 -13.54
C LYS A 182 10.50 -9.74 -12.81
N VAL A 183 9.55 -9.20 -13.54
CA VAL A 183 8.25 -8.78 -13.02
C VAL A 183 7.13 -9.64 -13.59
N LYS A 184 6.07 -9.78 -12.82
CA LYS A 184 4.92 -10.61 -13.15
C LYS A 184 3.92 -9.82 -13.97
N VAL A 185 3.44 -10.40 -15.06
CA VAL A 185 2.35 -9.87 -15.89
C VAL A 185 1.37 -10.98 -16.22
N PHE A 186 0.12 -10.63 -16.47
CA PHE A 186 -0.87 -11.56 -17.02
C PHE A 186 -0.97 -11.39 -18.53
N SER A 187 -0.71 -12.45 -19.30
CA SER A 187 -0.74 -12.41 -20.76
C SER A 187 -1.11 -13.76 -21.35
N SER A 188 -2.02 -13.73 -22.33
CA SER A 188 -2.51 -14.94 -23.00
C SER A 188 -3.10 -15.99 -22.05
N GLY A 189 -3.86 -15.52 -21.05
CA GLY A 189 -4.55 -16.38 -20.09
C GLY A 189 -3.65 -16.98 -18.99
N ALA A 190 -2.40 -16.51 -18.85
CA ALA A 190 -1.47 -17.03 -17.85
C ALA A 190 -0.54 -15.94 -17.30
N TYR A 191 -0.09 -16.14 -16.09
CA TYR A 191 0.99 -15.32 -15.52
C TYR A 191 2.33 -15.64 -16.18
N LYS A 192 3.09 -14.61 -16.48
CA LYS A 192 4.45 -14.69 -17.07
C LYS A 192 5.40 -13.76 -16.35
N MET A 193 6.66 -14.17 -16.28
CA MET A 193 7.75 -13.35 -15.79
C MET A 193 8.45 -12.67 -16.96
N VAL A 194 8.39 -11.35 -17.04
CA VAL A 194 9.00 -10.53 -18.12
C VAL A 194 10.08 -9.61 -17.56
N ARG A 195 10.85 -8.99 -18.45
CA ARG A 195 11.79 -7.93 -18.04
C ARG A 195 11.00 -6.68 -17.67
N PRO A 196 11.33 -6.04 -16.54
CA PRO A 196 10.79 -4.71 -16.26
C PRO A 196 11.32 -3.70 -17.29
N LEU A 197 10.62 -2.58 -17.40
CA LEU A 197 10.91 -1.48 -18.33
C LEU A 197 10.85 -1.86 -19.82
N GLU A 198 10.35 -3.05 -20.16
CA GLU A 198 10.05 -3.38 -21.55
C GLU A 198 8.99 -2.40 -22.09
N GLU A 199 9.27 -1.80 -23.26
CA GLU A 199 8.39 -0.82 -23.88
C GLU A 199 7.16 -1.53 -24.46
N VAL A 200 5.99 -1.02 -24.14
CA VAL A 200 4.71 -1.42 -24.71
C VAL A 200 4.01 -0.21 -25.32
N THR A 201 3.22 -0.47 -26.34
CA THR A 201 2.40 0.56 -26.99
C THR A 201 0.95 0.40 -26.53
N VAL A 202 0.36 1.47 -26.03
CA VAL A 202 -1.03 1.51 -25.58
C VAL A 202 -1.80 2.55 -26.38
N ASP A 203 -2.88 2.11 -27.02
CA ASP A 203 -3.78 2.99 -27.75
C ASP A 203 -4.93 3.41 -26.85
N TYR A 204 -5.04 4.70 -26.58
CA TYR A 204 -6.15 5.28 -25.87
C TYR A 204 -7.16 5.88 -26.85
N PRO A 205 -8.41 5.38 -26.91
CA PRO A 205 -9.43 5.93 -27.79
C PRO A 205 -9.57 7.45 -27.61
N LYS A 206 -9.49 8.19 -28.71
CA LYS A 206 -9.57 9.65 -28.78
C LYS A 206 -8.39 10.43 -28.15
N LEU A 207 -7.44 9.77 -27.50
CA LEU A 207 -6.26 10.41 -26.92
C LEU A 207 -4.99 10.12 -27.70
N GLY A 208 -4.95 9.00 -28.45
CA GLY A 208 -3.81 8.61 -29.26
C GLY A 208 -3.02 7.43 -28.70
N THR A 209 -1.90 7.18 -29.34
CA THR A 209 -1.00 6.06 -29.04
C THR A 209 0.17 6.54 -28.19
N TYR A 210 0.42 5.85 -27.08
CA TYR A 210 1.47 6.19 -26.13
C TYR A 210 2.42 5.02 -25.96
N LYS A 211 3.68 5.34 -25.72
CA LYS A 211 4.69 4.40 -25.27
C LYS A 211 4.69 4.37 -23.75
N ALA A 212 4.64 3.19 -23.18
CA ALA A 212 4.70 2.94 -21.75
C ALA A 212 5.72 1.85 -21.44
N ASN A 213 6.14 1.74 -20.20
CA ASN A 213 7.08 0.73 -19.75
C ASN A 213 6.41 -0.18 -18.71
N ILE A 214 6.74 -1.46 -18.77
CA ILE A 214 6.23 -2.46 -17.81
C ILE A 214 6.92 -2.28 -16.46
N PHE A 215 6.11 -2.22 -15.40
CA PHE A 215 6.56 -2.22 -14.02
C PHE A 215 6.05 -3.46 -13.28
N GLY A 216 6.77 -3.88 -12.25
CA GLY A 216 6.35 -4.94 -11.34
C GLY A 216 5.33 -4.42 -10.33
N HIS A 217 4.06 -4.70 -10.58
CA HIS A 217 2.97 -4.19 -9.76
C HIS A 217 1.86 -5.25 -9.59
N PRO A 218 1.09 -5.27 -8.47
CA PRO A 218 0.16 -6.35 -8.15
C PRO A 218 -1.17 -6.32 -8.90
N GLU A 219 -1.44 -5.35 -9.79
CA GLU A 219 -2.65 -5.35 -10.62
C GLU A 219 -2.65 -6.41 -11.73
N ALA A 220 -1.50 -7.03 -11.99
CA ALA A 220 -1.37 -8.03 -13.05
C ALA A 220 -2.07 -9.36 -12.69
#